data_5f9b212ff5606282422fda6a46988b42
#
_entry.id   5f9b212ff5606282422fda6a46988b42
#
_cell.length_a   1.000
_cell.length_b   1.000
_cell.length_c   1.000
_cell.angle_alpha   90.00
_cell.angle_beta   90.00
_cell.angle_gamma   90.00
#
_symmetry.space_group_name_H-M   'P 1'
#
loop_
_entity.id
_entity.type
_entity.pdbx_description
1 polymer ?
#
loop_
_entity_poly.entity_id
_entity_poly.type
_entity_poly.pdbx_seq_one_letter_code
_entity_poly.pdbx_strand_id
1 'polypeptide(L)'
;IDDAGAAALNRVRMGRAKSELSVFRHWYTGDSPWISTDCREREAADRIARTFPTITKSAAGTEIGIGVASGADDIYINAQRSTSIEPSCLLPLVASEDIRNGRISWDERYLLNPYDDDDDRQMRDLARYPLAAAYFDSHAPKLKARYCARKHPRDWYRTLDRVKYALLRSPKILIPDIQLGGNVALDESGSYYPHHNVYWITSTKWNLKALCALLRSSFVTSQIRNVSVQMRGGSIRYQAQNLRNVHIPAWSSLSEGDVEKLVSAYESNDTEHLDAVVDAVVRDSTSRQPARHCQADLFG
;
A
#
# COMPACT_ATOMS: atom_id res chain seq x y z
N ILE A 1 10.19 32.45 -2.58
CA ILE A 1 11.06 32.44 -3.77
C ILE A 1 12.30 33.20 -3.34
N ASP A 2 13.46 32.53 -3.33
CA ASP A 2 14.75 33.18 -3.08
C ASP A 2 15.18 34.06 -4.25
N ASP A 3 16.24 34.83 -4.08
CA ASP A 3 16.75 35.74 -5.09
C ASP A 3 17.13 35.02 -6.40
N ALA A 4 17.56 33.76 -6.33
CA ALA A 4 17.90 32.94 -7.48
C ALA A 4 16.64 32.58 -8.27
N GLY A 5 15.56 32.20 -7.59
CA GLY A 5 14.25 31.93 -8.19
C GLY A 5 13.61 33.16 -8.84
N ALA A 6 13.73 34.33 -8.20
CA ALA A 6 13.27 35.59 -8.77
C ALA A 6 14.05 36.00 -10.05
N ALA A 7 15.37 35.78 -10.04
CA ALA A 7 16.22 36.03 -11.21
C ALA A 7 15.89 35.04 -12.36
N ALA A 8 15.61 33.77 -12.04
CA ALA A 8 15.19 32.77 -13.02
C ALA A 8 13.83 33.12 -13.66
N LEU A 9 12.84 33.54 -12.87
CA LEU A 9 11.55 34.02 -13.37
C LEU A 9 11.67 35.23 -14.28
N ASN A 10 12.54 36.19 -13.96
CA ASN A 10 12.80 37.33 -14.81
C ASN A 10 13.45 36.95 -16.14
N ARG A 11 14.35 35.95 -16.16
CA ARG A 11 14.92 35.43 -17.42
C ARG A 11 13.87 34.76 -18.29
N VAL A 12 12.90 34.04 -17.73
CA VAL A 12 11.74 33.48 -18.47
C VAL A 12 10.89 34.59 -19.08
N ARG A 13 10.56 35.59 -18.26
CA ARG A 13 9.73 36.76 -18.72
C ARG A 13 10.40 37.52 -19.86
N MET A 14 11.72 37.53 -19.92
CA MET A 14 12.50 38.18 -20.98
C MET A 14 12.81 37.26 -22.17
N GLY A 15 12.23 36.05 -22.24
CA GLY A 15 12.49 35.08 -23.30
C GLY A 15 13.91 34.47 -23.28
N ARG A 16 14.66 34.66 -22.18
CA ARG A 16 16.08 34.23 -22.04
C ARG A 16 16.21 32.98 -21.21
N ALA A 17 15.13 32.24 -20.95
CA ALA A 17 15.19 31.04 -20.13
C ALA A 17 15.86 29.90 -20.85
N LYS A 18 16.93 29.38 -20.27
CA LYS A 18 17.48 28.06 -20.56
C LYS A 18 17.72 27.31 -19.27
N SER A 19 17.26 26.07 -19.24
CA SER A 19 17.67 24.93 -18.40
C SER A 19 17.26 24.88 -16.92
N GLU A 20 17.01 25.97 -16.22
CA GLU A 20 16.73 25.95 -14.79
C GLU A 20 15.24 25.94 -14.43
N LEU A 21 14.36 26.23 -15.39
CA LEU A 21 12.91 26.25 -15.22
C LEU A 21 12.25 25.35 -16.24
N SER A 22 11.42 24.45 -15.74
CA SER A 22 10.55 23.63 -16.59
C SER A 22 9.26 24.39 -16.90
N VAL A 23 8.95 24.55 -18.19
CA VAL A 23 7.71 25.20 -18.64
C VAL A 23 6.73 24.11 -19.03
N PHE A 24 5.63 24.02 -18.32
CA PHE A 24 4.53 23.10 -18.64
C PHE A 24 3.51 23.82 -19.54
N ARG A 25 3.19 23.25 -20.69
CA ARG A 25 2.08 23.75 -21.54
C ARG A 25 0.73 23.58 -20.86
N HIS A 26 0.59 22.48 -20.10
CA HIS A 26 -0.56 22.20 -19.27
C HIS A 26 -0.04 21.67 -17.94
N TRP A 27 -0.30 22.38 -16.84
CA TRP A 27 0.17 21.97 -15.52
C TRP A 27 -0.54 20.69 -15.03
N TYR A 28 -1.84 20.66 -15.18
CA TYR A 28 -2.68 19.49 -14.88
C TYR A 28 -3.94 19.51 -15.73
N THR A 29 -4.58 18.36 -15.88
CA THR A 29 -5.85 18.21 -16.58
C THR A 29 -6.85 17.53 -15.65
N GLY A 30 -8.03 18.18 -15.46
CA GLY A 30 -9.12 17.64 -14.64
C GLY A 30 -8.73 17.38 -13.19
N ASP A 31 -9.12 16.22 -12.67
CA ASP A 31 -8.93 15.80 -11.27
C ASP A 31 -7.60 15.07 -11.01
N SER A 32 -6.66 15.12 -11.94
CA SER A 32 -5.35 14.48 -11.79
C SER A 32 -4.56 15.09 -10.63
N PRO A 33 -3.86 14.26 -9.81
CA PRO A 33 -3.01 14.76 -8.75
C PRO A 33 -1.96 15.76 -9.28
N TRP A 34 -1.68 16.80 -8.51
CA TRP A 34 -0.58 17.70 -8.82
C TRP A 34 0.75 16.97 -8.66
N ILE A 35 1.46 16.81 -9.75
CA ILE A 35 2.77 16.20 -9.75
C ILE A 35 3.81 17.29 -9.51
N SER A 36 4.52 17.20 -8.38
CA SER A 36 5.61 18.12 -8.01
C SER A 36 6.94 17.62 -8.58
N THR A 37 7.05 17.60 -9.90
CA THR A 37 8.22 17.06 -10.58
C THR A 37 8.55 17.87 -11.85
N ASP A 38 9.70 17.61 -12.47
CA ASP A 38 10.08 18.28 -13.72
C ASP A 38 9.27 17.77 -14.92
N CYS A 39 9.42 18.45 -16.08
CA CYS A 39 8.69 18.10 -17.30
C CYS A 39 9.00 16.68 -17.79
N ARG A 40 10.23 16.22 -17.65
CA ARG A 40 10.64 14.91 -18.16
C ARG A 40 10.05 13.77 -17.36
N GLU A 41 10.07 13.91 -16.04
CA GLU A 41 9.46 12.94 -15.13
C GLU A 41 7.95 12.88 -15.33
N ARG A 42 7.30 14.06 -15.54
CA ARG A 42 5.88 14.07 -15.86
C ARG A 42 5.55 13.39 -17.18
N GLU A 43 6.29 13.66 -18.26
CA GLU A 43 6.11 13.01 -19.54
C GLU A 43 6.34 11.48 -19.43
N ALA A 44 7.29 11.04 -18.60
CA ALA A 44 7.51 9.63 -18.31
C ALA A 44 6.31 9.02 -17.58
N ALA A 45 5.78 9.69 -16.52
CA ALA A 45 4.59 9.25 -15.81
C ALA A 45 3.38 9.17 -16.73
N ASP A 46 3.16 10.15 -17.58
CA ASP A 46 2.06 10.18 -18.56
C ASP A 46 2.19 9.04 -19.59
N ARG A 47 3.42 8.69 -20.02
CA ARG A 47 3.65 7.54 -20.90
C ARG A 47 3.30 6.24 -20.19
N ILE A 48 3.76 6.05 -18.95
CA ILE A 48 3.48 4.87 -18.14
C ILE A 48 1.96 4.71 -17.95
N ALA A 49 1.25 5.78 -17.60
CA ALA A 49 -0.20 5.76 -17.38
C ALA A 49 -1.00 5.45 -18.66
N ARG A 50 -0.51 5.86 -19.83
CA ARG A 50 -1.12 5.50 -21.13
C ARG A 50 -0.81 4.07 -21.54
N THR A 51 0.35 3.55 -21.16
CA THR A 51 0.81 2.22 -21.56
C THR A 51 0.21 1.14 -20.66
N PHE A 52 0.21 1.31 -19.36
CA PHE A 52 -0.15 0.26 -18.43
C PHE A 52 -1.45 0.54 -17.69
N PRO A 53 -2.23 -0.50 -17.33
CA PRO A 53 -3.36 -0.37 -16.42
C PRO A 53 -2.89 -0.02 -15.01
N THR A 54 -3.78 0.52 -14.18
CA THR A 54 -3.53 0.64 -12.75
C THR A 54 -3.43 -0.74 -12.10
N ILE A 55 -2.72 -0.84 -10.98
CA ILE A 55 -2.48 -2.10 -10.28
C ILE A 55 -3.77 -2.91 -10.03
N THR A 56 -4.86 -2.25 -9.63
CA THR A 56 -6.16 -2.91 -9.41
C THR A 56 -6.83 -3.41 -10.68
N LYS A 57 -6.44 -2.87 -11.84
CA LYS A 57 -6.93 -3.27 -13.17
C LYS A 57 -5.93 -4.18 -13.90
N SER A 58 -4.73 -4.37 -13.36
CA SER A 58 -3.70 -5.20 -13.97
C SER A 58 -4.03 -6.69 -13.95
N ALA A 59 -4.83 -7.12 -12.99
CA ALA A 59 -5.39 -8.46 -12.92
C ALA A 59 -6.71 -8.45 -12.12
N ALA A 60 -7.63 -9.33 -12.48
CA ALA A 60 -8.88 -9.52 -11.73
C ALA A 60 -8.59 -9.99 -10.30
N GLY A 61 -9.42 -9.55 -9.35
CA GLY A 61 -9.29 -9.92 -7.94
C GLY A 61 -8.07 -9.33 -7.24
N THR A 62 -7.50 -8.24 -7.78
CA THR A 62 -6.46 -7.47 -7.09
C THR A 62 -7.08 -6.38 -6.24
N GLU A 63 -6.90 -6.48 -4.93
CA GLU A 63 -7.46 -5.57 -3.94
C GLU A 63 -6.38 -4.90 -3.12
N ILE A 64 -6.63 -3.65 -2.73
CA ILE A 64 -5.74 -2.85 -1.89
C ILE A 64 -6.55 -2.28 -0.73
N GLY A 65 -6.01 -2.42 0.47
CA GLY A 65 -6.61 -1.85 1.65
C GLY A 65 -5.58 -1.43 2.69
N ILE A 66 -6.08 -0.92 3.80
CA ILE A 66 -5.30 -0.55 4.97
C ILE A 66 -5.58 -1.56 6.08
N GLY A 67 -4.61 -1.75 6.97
CA GLY A 67 -4.78 -2.57 8.15
C GLY A 67 -5.74 -1.96 9.17
N VAL A 68 -5.92 -2.64 10.29
CA VAL A 68 -6.93 -2.29 11.29
C VAL A 68 -6.48 -1.14 12.19
N ALA A 69 -7.35 -0.15 12.37
CA ALA A 69 -7.27 0.80 13.47
C ALA A 69 -8.14 0.29 14.63
N SER A 70 -7.55 0.08 15.78
CA SER A 70 -8.26 -0.41 16.96
C SER A 70 -9.09 0.70 17.65
N GLY A 71 -8.59 1.94 17.57
CA GLY A 71 -9.16 3.08 18.28
C GLY A 71 -8.88 3.07 19.80
N ALA A 72 -8.03 2.15 20.27
CA ALA A 72 -7.47 2.09 21.62
C ALA A 72 -6.31 1.06 21.63
N ASP A 73 -5.21 1.39 20.96
CA ASP A 73 -4.10 0.48 20.75
C ASP A 73 -3.50 -0.05 22.05
N ASP A 74 -3.45 0.76 23.08
CA ASP A 74 -3.01 0.36 24.41
C ASP A 74 -3.87 -0.75 25.08
N ILE A 75 -5.10 -0.95 24.60
CA ILE A 75 -5.99 -2.02 25.09
C ILE A 75 -5.99 -3.20 24.14
N TYR A 76 -6.01 -2.98 22.82
CA TYR A 76 -6.18 -4.05 21.84
C TYR A 76 -4.87 -4.68 21.39
N ILE A 77 -3.73 -3.96 21.51
CA ILE A 77 -2.45 -4.42 20.99
C ILE A 77 -1.53 -4.79 22.14
N ASN A 78 -1.21 -6.08 22.26
CA ASN A 78 -0.28 -6.60 23.26
C ASN A 78 1.04 -6.98 22.58
N ALA A 79 2.17 -6.54 23.15
CA ALA A 79 3.51 -6.87 22.67
C ALA A 79 3.85 -8.35 22.88
N GLN A 80 3.21 -9.00 23.87
CA GLN A 80 3.43 -10.41 24.19
C GLN A 80 2.09 -11.14 24.26
N ARG A 81 2.11 -12.43 23.92
CA ARG A 81 0.93 -13.28 24.07
C ARG A 81 0.50 -13.32 25.51
N SER A 82 -0.61 -12.70 25.83
CA SER A 82 -1.13 -12.65 27.18
C SER A 82 -1.68 -14.01 27.60
N THR A 83 -1.25 -14.53 28.73
CA THR A 83 -1.85 -15.70 29.36
C THR A 83 -3.24 -15.40 29.95
N SER A 84 -3.61 -14.12 30.01
CA SER A 84 -4.88 -13.63 30.56
C SER A 84 -5.98 -13.49 29.51
N ILE A 85 -5.77 -13.96 28.29
CA ILE A 85 -6.76 -13.89 27.18
C ILE A 85 -6.70 -15.22 26.44
N GLU A 86 -7.85 -15.71 26.00
CA GLU A 86 -7.92 -16.91 25.19
C GLU A 86 -7.09 -16.75 23.90
N PRO A 87 -6.19 -17.69 23.58
CA PRO A 87 -5.33 -17.61 22.39
C PRO A 87 -6.10 -17.44 21.08
N SER A 88 -7.32 -18.00 21.00
CA SER A 88 -8.20 -17.85 19.83
C SER A 88 -8.71 -16.42 19.62
N CYS A 89 -8.67 -15.57 20.67
CA CYS A 89 -9.01 -14.15 20.56
C CYS A 89 -7.84 -13.28 20.11
N LEU A 90 -6.63 -13.84 19.94
CA LEU A 90 -5.41 -13.10 19.63
C LEU A 90 -4.97 -13.36 18.19
N LEU A 91 -4.82 -12.30 17.41
CA LEU A 91 -4.32 -12.35 16.04
C LEU A 91 -2.89 -11.80 15.98
N PRO A 92 -1.94 -12.52 15.35
CA PRO A 92 -0.62 -11.97 15.11
C PRO A 92 -0.72 -10.67 14.29
N LEU A 93 -0.24 -9.56 14.85
CA LEU A 93 -0.33 -8.23 14.25
C LEU A 93 1.03 -7.79 13.75
N VAL A 94 1.08 -7.33 12.50
CA VAL A 94 2.28 -6.74 11.89
C VAL A 94 2.07 -5.23 11.73
N ALA A 95 3.00 -4.45 12.28
CA ALA A 95 3.09 -3.01 12.12
C ALA A 95 4.25 -2.62 11.18
N SER A 96 4.36 -1.34 10.85
CA SER A 96 5.40 -0.85 9.92
C SER A 96 6.81 -1.19 10.34
N GLU A 97 7.10 -1.15 11.63
CA GLU A 97 8.40 -1.44 12.22
C GLU A 97 8.82 -2.91 12.11
N ASP A 98 7.86 -3.82 11.93
CA ASP A 98 8.09 -5.25 11.73
C ASP A 98 8.50 -5.59 10.29
N ILE A 99 8.34 -4.64 9.35
CA ILE A 99 8.69 -4.83 7.94
C ILE A 99 10.00 -4.12 7.66
N ARG A 100 11.06 -4.91 7.42
CA ARG A 100 12.40 -4.38 7.19
C ARG A 100 13.07 -5.11 6.03
N ASN A 101 13.66 -4.37 5.12
CA ASN A 101 14.38 -4.91 3.96
C ASN A 101 13.53 -5.95 3.19
N GLY A 102 12.23 -5.67 3.05
CA GLY A 102 11.29 -6.54 2.36
C GLY A 102 10.96 -7.86 3.08
N ARG A 103 11.24 -7.98 4.36
CA ARG A 103 10.95 -9.17 5.18
C ARG A 103 10.12 -8.78 6.39
N ILE A 104 9.32 -9.72 6.87
CA ILE A 104 8.58 -9.60 8.12
C ILE A 104 9.49 -10.11 9.24
N SER A 105 9.82 -9.23 10.19
CA SER A 105 10.49 -9.55 11.45
C SER A 105 9.51 -9.26 12.57
N TRP A 106 8.60 -10.17 12.78
CA TRP A 106 7.49 -10.01 13.71
C TRP A 106 7.94 -10.02 15.17
N ASP A 107 7.51 -9.01 15.92
CA ASP A 107 7.87 -8.77 17.33
C ASP A 107 6.81 -9.33 18.30
N GLU A 108 6.25 -10.50 17.99
CA GLU A 108 5.25 -11.22 18.81
C GLU A 108 4.07 -10.37 19.30
N ARG A 109 3.73 -9.31 18.55
CA ARG A 109 2.62 -8.41 18.84
C ARG A 109 1.30 -9.04 18.40
N TYR A 110 0.28 -8.93 19.24
CA TYR A 110 -1.05 -9.49 18.96
C TYR A 110 -2.12 -8.40 19.02
N LEU A 111 -3.12 -8.54 18.16
CA LEU A 111 -4.37 -7.81 18.22
C LEU A 111 -5.41 -8.67 18.93
N LEU A 112 -6.01 -8.14 19.98
CA LEU A 112 -7.22 -8.72 20.57
C LEU A 112 -8.40 -8.53 19.62
N ASN A 113 -8.84 -9.64 19.01
CA ASN A 113 -9.92 -9.64 18.02
C ASN A 113 -11.30 -9.82 18.70
N PRO A 114 -12.15 -8.78 18.68
CA PRO A 114 -13.48 -8.85 19.28
C PRO A 114 -14.54 -9.45 18.35
N TYR A 115 -14.18 -9.86 17.13
CA TYR A 115 -15.12 -10.38 16.14
C TYR A 115 -15.14 -11.90 16.10
N ASP A 116 -16.25 -12.45 15.66
CA ASP A 116 -16.44 -13.89 15.48
C ASP A 116 -15.50 -14.43 14.39
N ASP A 117 -15.09 -15.69 14.51
CA ASP A 117 -14.16 -16.32 13.58
C ASP A 117 -14.79 -16.77 12.27
N ASP A 118 -16.09 -17.03 12.29
CA ASP A 118 -16.85 -17.51 11.14
C ASP A 118 -17.61 -16.39 10.43
N ASP A 119 -17.99 -15.32 11.15
CA ASP A 119 -18.64 -14.14 10.60
C ASP A 119 -18.06 -12.84 11.20
N ASP A 120 -17.16 -12.20 10.52
CA ASP A 120 -16.54 -10.94 10.94
C ASP A 120 -17.52 -9.74 11.03
N ARG A 121 -18.78 -9.93 10.69
CA ARG A 121 -19.86 -8.96 10.90
C ARG A 121 -20.44 -9.04 12.30
N GLN A 122 -20.22 -10.14 12.98
CA GLN A 122 -20.69 -10.38 14.35
C GLN A 122 -19.58 -10.16 15.36
N MET A 123 -19.98 -9.73 16.54
CA MET A 123 -19.06 -9.68 17.69
C MET A 123 -18.99 -11.07 18.32
N ARG A 124 -17.81 -11.42 18.88
CA ARG A 124 -17.67 -12.63 19.70
C ARG A 124 -18.68 -12.63 20.84
N ASP A 125 -19.29 -13.77 21.05
CA ASP A 125 -20.06 -14.01 22.27
C ASP A 125 -19.09 -14.15 23.48
N LEU A 126 -18.93 -13.10 24.25
CA LEU A 126 -18.00 -13.05 25.38
C LEU A 126 -18.35 -14.07 26.47
N ALA A 127 -19.55 -14.63 26.52
CA ALA A 127 -19.88 -15.72 27.43
C ALA A 127 -19.04 -16.98 27.17
N ARG A 128 -18.56 -17.16 25.94
CA ARG A 128 -17.68 -18.27 25.55
C ARG A 128 -16.18 -17.98 25.77
N TYR A 129 -15.83 -16.75 26.11
CA TYR A 129 -14.46 -16.27 26.26
C TYR A 129 -14.30 -15.48 27.57
N PRO A 130 -14.32 -16.17 28.72
CA PRO A 130 -14.38 -15.50 30.04
C PRO A 130 -13.13 -14.66 30.35
N LEU A 131 -11.95 -15.02 29.84
CA LEU A 131 -10.74 -14.21 30.04
C LEU A 131 -10.78 -12.93 29.23
N ALA A 132 -11.19 -13.00 27.96
CA ALA A 132 -11.40 -11.83 27.13
C ALA A 132 -12.53 -10.94 27.67
N ALA A 133 -13.61 -11.53 28.18
CA ALA A 133 -14.70 -10.81 28.85
C ALA A 133 -14.19 -10.01 30.04
N ALA A 134 -13.48 -10.66 30.97
CA ALA A 134 -12.91 -10.00 32.15
C ALA A 134 -11.93 -8.88 31.77
N TYR A 135 -11.13 -9.10 30.72
CA TYR A 135 -10.20 -8.11 30.22
C TYR A 135 -10.95 -6.88 29.65
N PHE A 136 -11.97 -7.08 28.80
CA PHE A 136 -12.78 -5.98 28.30
C PHE A 136 -13.52 -5.24 29.40
N ASP A 137 -14.08 -5.93 30.39
CA ASP A 137 -14.78 -5.34 31.52
C ASP A 137 -13.87 -4.46 32.36
N SER A 138 -12.62 -4.87 32.58
CA SER A 138 -11.62 -4.03 33.29
C SER A 138 -11.31 -2.71 32.56
N HIS A 139 -11.50 -2.66 31.25
CA HIS A 139 -11.28 -1.49 30.39
C HIS A 139 -12.60 -0.81 29.94
N ALA A 140 -13.75 -1.27 30.44
CA ALA A 140 -15.07 -0.83 29.97
C ALA A 140 -15.28 0.69 30.03
N PRO A 141 -14.85 1.43 31.08
CA PRO A 141 -15.04 2.89 31.12
C PRO A 141 -14.39 3.60 29.93
N LYS A 142 -13.15 3.22 29.60
CA LYS A 142 -12.39 3.80 28.47
C LYS A 142 -12.98 3.37 27.11
N LEU A 143 -13.31 2.10 26.97
CA LEU A 143 -13.86 1.55 25.72
C LEU A 143 -15.23 2.12 25.39
N LYS A 144 -16.14 2.23 26.38
CA LYS A 144 -17.49 2.77 26.20
C LYS A 144 -17.51 4.28 25.91
N ALA A 145 -16.48 5.03 26.32
CA ALA A 145 -16.35 6.45 26.03
C ALA A 145 -16.04 6.76 24.56
N ARG A 146 -15.54 5.78 23.78
CA ARG A 146 -15.19 5.96 22.36
C ARG A 146 -16.42 6.22 21.50
N TYR A 147 -16.23 7.00 20.42
CA TYR A 147 -17.30 7.34 19.49
C TYR A 147 -17.96 6.10 18.86
N CYS A 148 -17.14 5.11 18.43
CA CYS A 148 -17.64 3.87 17.83
C CYS A 148 -18.52 3.06 18.82
N ALA A 149 -18.15 3.02 20.10
CA ALA A 149 -18.93 2.33 21.14
C ALA A 149 -20.24 3.07 21.46
N ARG A 150 -20.23 4.40 21.47
CA ARG A 150 -21.46 5.19 21.67
C ARG A 150 -22.47 5.01 20.56
N LYS A 151 -22.01 4.81 19.31
CA LYS A 151 -22.89 4.48 18.19
C LYS A 151 -23.40 3.04 18.22
N HIS A 152 -22.68 2.14 18.86
CA HIS A 152 -23.02 0.72 18.95
C HIS A 152 -22.90 0.24 20.41
N PRO A 153 -23.81 0.63 21.32
CA PRO A 153 -23.67 0.37 22.75
C PRO A 153 -23.62 -1.12 23.13
N ARG A 154 -24.24 -2.00 22.33
CA ARG A 154 -24.19 -3.46 22.54
C ARG A 154 -22.82 -4.03 22.22
N ASP A 155 -22.13 -3.42 21.22
CA ASP A 155 -20.85 -3.84 20.70
C ASP A 155 -19.73 -2.88 21.19
N TRP A 156 -19.82 -2.41 22.41
CA TRP A 156 -18.93 -1.38 22.98
C TRP A 156 -17.45 -1.80 22.98
N TYR A 157 -17.17 -3.10 22.92
CA TYR A 157 -15.82 -3.67 22.85
C TYR A 157 -15.31 -3.87 21.42
N ARG A 158 -15.96 -3.28 20.41
CA ARG A 158 -15.51 -3.31 19.01
C ARG A 158 -14.28 -2.43 18.79
N THR A 159 -13.46 -2.79 17.80
CA THR A 159 -12.41 -1.91 17.28
C THR A 159 -13.03 -0.78 16.41
N LEU A 160 -12.25 0.25 16.10
CA LEU A 160 -12.69 1.33 15.21
C LEU A 160 -12.99 0.76 13.81
N ASP A 161 -12.03 0.05 13.21
CA ASP A 161 -12.19 -0.67 11.97
C ASP A 161 -12.54 -2.15 12.26
N ARG A 162 -13.25 -2.78 11.34
CA ARG A 162 -13.55 -4.21 11.44
C ARG A 162 -12.32 -5.03 11.07
N VAL A 163 -12.06 -6.08 11.83
CA VAL A 163 -11.12 -7.14 11.44
C VAL A 163 -11.76 -8.00 10.35
N LYS A 164 -11.15 -8.04 9.17
CA LYS A 164 -11.62 -8.87 8.05
C LYS A 164 -10.98 -10.25 8.11
N TYR A 165 -11.76 -11.25 8.40
CA TYR A 165 -11.25 -12.61 8.57
C TYR A 165 -10.62 -13.19 7.29
N ALA A 166 -11.15 -12.81 6.12
CA ALA A 166 -10.60 -13.21 4.84
C ALA A 166 -9.11 -12.82 4.65
N LEU A 167 -8.65 -11.74 5.31
CA LEU A 167 -7.23 -11.36 5.28
C LEU A 167 -6.32 -12.26 6.09
N LEU A 168 -6.84 -12.95 7.12
CA LEU A 168 -6.06 -13.84 7.98
C LEU A 168 -5.80 -15.13 7.28
N ARG A 169 -6.17 -15.64 6.35
CA ARG A 169 -5.90 -16.97 5.75
C ARG A 169 -5.47 -16.86 4.29
N SER A 170 -5.21 -15.62 3.88
CA SER A 170 -4.85 -15.35 2.49
C SER A 170 -3.42 -14.80 2.42
N PRO A 171 -2.58 -15.35 1.55
CA PRO A 171 -1.32 -14.72 1.20
C PRO A 171 -1.56 -13.27 0.78
N LYS A 172 -0.68 -12.37 1.25
CA LYS A 172 -0.82 -10.93 0.99
C LYS A 172 0.51 -10.21 1.02
N ILE A 173 0.58 -9.14 0.26
CA ILE A 173 1.69 -8.22 0.28
C ILE A 173 1.43 -7.16 1.34
N LEU A 174 2.43 -6.85 2.16
CA LEU A 174 2.37 -5.87 3.24
C LEU A 174 3.34 -4.72 2.95
N ILE A 175 2.85 -3.49 3.07
CA ILE A 175 3.56 -2.27 2.68
C ILE A 175 3.44 -1.23 3.79
N PRO A 176 4.54 -0.83 4.45
CA PRO A 176 4.54 0.28 5.40
C PRO A 176 4.06 1.60 4.76
N ASP A 177 3.25 2.39 5.49
CA ASP A 177 2.74 3.67 4.99
C ASP A 177 3.88 4.64 4.67
N ILE A 178 4.83 4.79 5.59
CA ILE A 178 5.93 5.75 5.47
C ILE A 178 7.24 5.02 5.28
N GLN A 179 7.92 5.25 4.14
CA GLN A 179 9.18 4.61 3.82
C GLN A 179 9.97 5.40 2.75
N LEU A 180 11.22 5.05 2.54
CA LEU A 180 12.07 5.64 1.48
C LEU A 180 11.77 5.06 0.10
N GLY A 181 11.28 3.84 0.04
CA GLY A 181 10.92 3.08 -1.15
C GLY A 181 11.35 1.62 -1.04
N GLY A 182 10.68 0.74 -1.78
CA GLY A 182 11.04 -0.67 -1.91
C GLY A 182 10.86 -1.57 -0.69
N ASN A 183 10.41 -1.04 0.46
CA ASN A 183 10.18 -1.87 1.64
C ASN A 183 8.79 -2.54 1.58
N VAL A 184 8.73 -3.65 0.88
CA VAL A 184 7.50 -4.43 0.61
C VAL A 184 7.76 -5.87 0.99
N ALA A 185 6.94 -6.46 1.84
CA ALA A 185 7.08 -7.84 2.30
C ALA A 185 5.89 -8.70 1.87
N LEU A 186 6.13 -9.99 1.66
CA LEU A 186 5.11 -10.98 1.38
C LEU A 186 4.85 -11.83 2.62
N ASP A 187 3.61 -11.87 3.07
CA ASP A 187 3.09 -12.86 4.01
C ASP A 187 2.52 -14.03 3.19
N GLU A 188 3.37 -15.01 2.89
CA GLU A 188 2.98 -16.21 2.12
C GLU A 188 2.01 -17.10 2.91
N SER A 189 2.18 -17.13 4.23
CA SER A 189 1.37 -17.98 5.11
C SER A 189 -0.04 -17.44 5.34
N GLY A 190 -0.24 -16.13 5.13
CA GLY A 190 -1.48 -15.45 5.49
C GLY A 190 -1.68 -15.30 7.01
N SER A 191 -0.64 -15.54 7.81
CA SER A 191 -0.74 -15.64 9.27
C SER A 191 -0.86 -14.30 9.98
N TYR A 192 -0.43 -13.21 9.33
CA TYR A 192 -0.36 -11.90 9.97
C TYR A 192 -1.51 -10.99 9.59
N TYR A 193 -2.01 -10.24 10.57
CA TYR A 193 -2.95 -9.16 10.33
C TYR A 193 -2.22 -7.80 10.29
N PRO A 194 -2.48 -6.94 9.31
CA PRO A 194 -1.80 -5.63 9.23
C PRO A 194 -2.41 -4.61 10.20
N HIS A 195 -1.55 -3.84 10.86
CA HIS A 195 -1.92 -2.66 11.64
C HIS A 195 -2.26 -1.48 10.71
N HIS A 196 -2.96 -0.45 11.20
CA HIS A 196 -3.40 0.70 10.40
C HIS A 196 -2.28 1.52 9.74
N ASN A 197 -1.02 1.30 10.12
CA ASN A 197 0.15 1.90 9.47
C ASN A 197 0.78 0.99 8.39
N VAL A 198 0.11 -0.12 8.04
CA VAL A 198 0.51 -1.06 7.00
C VAL A 198 -0.63 -1.22 6.00
N TYR A 199 -0.33 -1.01 4.73
CA TYR A 199 -1.24 -1.34 3.63
C TYR A 199 -1.05 -2.79 3.19
N TRP A 200 -2.09 -3.37 2.61
CA TRP A 200 -2.06 -4.73 2.10
C TRP A 200 -2.56 -4.80 0.67
N ILE A 201 -2.02 -5.75 -0.08
CA ILE A 201 -2.48 -6.11 -1.41
C ILE A 201 -2.70 -7.61 -1.46
N THR A 202 -3.87 -8.02 -1.95
CA THR A 202 -4.19 -9.40 -2.30
C THR A 202 -4.48 -9.51 -3.79
N SER A 203 -4.31 -10.68 -4.37
CA SER A 203 -4.73 -10.96 -5.73
C SER A 203 -5.01 -12.44 -5.92
N THR A 204 -6.04 -12.75 -6.70
CA THR A 204 -6.39 -14.13 -7.07
C THR A 204 -5.69 -14.59 -8.35
N LYS A 205 -5.04 -13.69 -9.08
CA LYS A 205 -4.41 -13.97 -10.37
C LYS A 205 -2.90 -13.75 -10.38
N TRP A 206 -2.41 -12.69 -9.73
CA TRP A 206 -1.00 -12.41 -9.67
C TRP A 206 -0.23 -13.50 -8.92
N ASN A 207 0.91 -13.90 -9.46
CA ASN A 207 1.96 -14.46 -8.60
C ASN A 207 2.45 -13.34 -7.67
N LEU A 208 2.23 -13.50 -6.36
CA LEU A 208 2.51 -12.43 -5.39
C LEU A 208 4.00 -12.12 -5.25
N LYS A 209 4.92 -13.08 -5.50
CA LYS A 209 6.37 -12.80 -5.53
C LYS A 209 6.72 -11.91 -6.71
N ALA A 210 6.18 -12.19 -7.90
CA ALA A 210 6.37 -11.36 -9.08
C ALA A 210 5.79 -9.94 -8.88
N LEU A 211 4.62 -9.83 -8.26
CA LEU A 211 4.03 -8.53 -7.91
C LEU A 211 4.89 -7.79 -6.85
N CYS A 212 5.45 -8.50 -5.86
CA CYS A 212 6.39 -7.93 -4.90
C CYS A 212 7.63 -7.37 -5.59
N ALA A 213 8.20 -8.08 -6.59
CA ALA A 213 9.34 -7.59 -7.36
C ALA A 213 9.02 -6.23 -8.02
N LEU A 214 7.87 -6.12 -8.68
CA LEU A 214 7.42 -4.85 -9.27
C LEU A 214 7.26 -3.75 -8.21
N LEU A 215 6.62 -4.06 -7.09
CA LEU A 215 6.36 -3.08 -6.01
C LEU A 215 7.61 -2.63 -5.28
N ARG A 216 8.66 -3.45 -5.22
CA ARG A 216 9.96 -3.12 -4.63
C ARG A 216 10.81 -2.23 -5.52
N SER A 217 10.58 -2.24 -6.82
CA SER A 217 11.43 -1.60 -7.81
C SER A 217 11.39 -0.07 -7.77
N SER A 218 12.43 0.53 -8.30
CA SER A 218 12.50 1.97 -8.57
C SER A 218 11.41 2.42 -9.55
N PHE A 219 10.97 1.54 -10.47
CA PHE A 219 9.86 1.79 -11.40
C PHE A 219 8.55 2.14 -10.68
N VAL A 220 8.18 1.42 -9.62
CA VAL A 220 6.99 1.72 -8.82
C VAL A 220 7.26 2.83 -7.81
N THR A 221 8.43 2.83 -7.17
CA THR A 221 8.80 3.87 -6.20
C THR A 221 8.77 5.27 -6.81
N SER A 222 9.25 5.45 -8.04
CA SER A 222 9.20 6.73 -8.74
C SER A 222 7.78 7.21 -9.00
N GLN A 223 6.86 6.32 -9.39
CA GLN A 223 5.45 6.67 -9.59
C GLN A 223 4.80 7.17 -8.29
N ILE A 224 5.05 6.49 -7.16
CA ILE A 224 4.52 6.89 -5.86
C ILE A 224 5.14 8.22 -5.42
N ARG A 225 6.43 8.42 -5.63
CA ARG A 225 7.14 9.67 -5.28
C ARG A 225 6.55 10.87 -6.00
N ASN A 226 6.14 10.71 -7.25
CA ASN A 226 5.55 11.78 -8.06
C ASN A 226 4.20 12.28 -7.54
N VAL A 227 3.42 11.43 -6.86
CA VAL A 227 2.07 11.76 -6.36
C VAL A 227 2.00 11.88 -4.84
N SER A 228 3.05 11.47 -4.13
CA SER A 228 3.08 11.48 -2.67
C SER A 228 3.65 12.78 -2.13
N VAL A 229 3.13 13.19 -0.96
CA VAL A 229 3.77 14.25 -0.19
C VAL A 229 5.13 13.75 0.30
N GLN A 230 6.19 14.49 -0.03
CA GLN A 230 7.52 14.22 0.47
C GLN A 230 7.64 14.70 1.92
N MET A 231 8.13 13.84 2.79
CA MET A 231 8.33 14.12 4.20
C MET A 231 9.80 14.45 4.47
N ARG A 232 10.07 15.03 5.64
CA ARG A 232 11.45 15.29 6.09
C ARG A 232 12.25 13.98 6.08
N GLY A 233 13.47 14.03 5.51
CA GLY A 233 14.32 12.85 5.33
C GLY A 233 14.06 12.05 4.05
N GLY A 234 13.24 12.58 3.12
CA GLY A 234 12.99 11.95 1.81
C GLY A 234 11.99 10.80 1.82
N SER A 235 11.37 10.51 2.96
CA SER A 235 10.32 9.48 3.05
C SER A 235 9.06 9.92 2.27
N ILE A 236 8.39 8.95 1.70
CA ILE A 236 7.14 9.11 0.92
C ILE A 236 6.04 8.23 1.52
N ARG A 237 4.78 8.56 1.22
CA ARG A 237 3.63 7.84 1.74
C ARG A 237 3.05 6.89 0.70
N TYR A 238 2.99 5.61 1.07
CA TYR A 238 2.39 4.53 0.27
C TYR A 238 0.89 4.37 0.56
N GLN A 239 0.15 5.48 0.63
CA GLN A 239 -1.28 5.45 0.91
C GLN A 239 -2.05 4.64 -0.13
N ALA A 240 -3.16 4.02 0.26
CA ALA A 240 -3.98 3.20 -0.64
C ALA A 240 -4.39 3.95 -1.92
N GLN A 241 -4.66 5.25 -1.84
CA GLN A 241 -4.97 6.07 -3.01
C GLN A 241 -3.78 6.19 -3.97
N ASN A 242 -2.54 6.34 -3.44
CA ASN A 242 -1.33 6.40 -4.26
C ASN A 242 -1.05 5.03 -4.90
N LEU A 243 -1.16 3.95 -4.10
CA LEU A 243 -1.00 2.58 -4.58
C LEU A 243 -2.00 2.23 -5.70
N ARG A 244 -3.27 2.65 -5.57
CA ARG A 244 -4.28 2.41 -6.61
C ARG A 244 -3.99 3.10 -7.92
N ASN A 245 -3.20 4.17 -7.90
CA ASN A 245 -2.78 4.94 -9.08
C ASN A 245 -1.45 4.47 -9.67
N VAL A 246 -0.81 3.45 -9.08
CA VAL A 246 0.38 2.83 -9.67
C VAL A 246 -0.01 2.05 -10.92
N HIS A 247 0.73 2.27 -11.99
CA HIS A 247 0.56 1.58 -13.27
C HIS A 247 1.64 0.53 -13.46
N ILE A 248 1.24 -0.70 -13.74
CA ILE A 248 2.12 -1.85 -13.96
C ILE A 248 1.64 -2.67 -15.16
N PRO A 249 2.50 -3.50 -15.78
CA PRO A 249 2.07 -4.42 -16.83
C PRO A 249 0.85 -5.22 -16.41
N ALA A 250 -0.08 -5.46 -17.34
CA ALA A 250 -1.19 -6.38 -17.08
C ALA A 250 -0.64 -7.80 -16.90
N TRP A 251 -1.19 -8.54 -15.95
CA TRP A 251 -0.80 -9.94 -15.73
C TRP A 251 -0.85 -10.76 -17.03
N SER A 252 -1.86 -10.55 -17.85
CA SER A 252 -2.05 -11.23 -19.13
C SER A 252 -1.03 -10.86 -20.21
N SER A 253 -0.25 -9.80 -20.02
CA SER A 253 0.81 -9.39 -20.97
C SER A 253 2.18 -9.97 -20.63
N LEU A 254 2.32 -10.60 -19.44
CA LEU A 254 3.55 -11.24 -19.01
C LEU A 254 3.63 -12.67 -19.55
N SER A 255 4.80 -13.06 -20.06
CA SER A 255 5.12 -14.43 -20.38
C SER A 255 5.49 -15.21 -19.11
N GLU A 256 5.47 -16.54 -19.17
CA GLU A 256 5.96 -17.39 -18.07
C GLU A 256 7.41 -17.05 -17.71
N GLY A 257 8.27 -16.84 -18.70
CA GLY A 257 9.66 -16.43 -18.46
C GLY A 257 9.80 -15.04 -17.80
N ASP A 258 8.89 -14.11 -18.04
CA ASP A 258 8.88 -12.82 -17.32
C ASP A 258 8.53 -13.03 -15.84
N VAL A 259 7.55 -13.88 -15.57
CA VAL A 259 7.15 -14.21 -14.19
C VAL A 259 8.29 -14.90 -13.45
N GLU A 260 8.96 -15.88 -14.08
CA GLU A 260 10.12 -16.58 -13.50
C GLU A 260 11.26 -15.62 -13.17
N LYS A 261 11.59 -14.69 -14.09
CA LYS A 261 12.61 -13.66 -13.86
C LYS A 261 12.24 -12.75 -12.68
N LEU A 262 10.98 -12.29 -12.60
CA LEU A 262 10.51 -11.44 -11.50
C LEU A 262 10.56 -12.20 -10.15
N VAL A 263 10.15 -13.46 -10.12
CA VAL A 263 10.22 -14.30 -8.91
C VAL A 263 11.66 -14.49 -8.48
N SER A 264 12.57 -14.84 -9.39
CA SER A 264 13.99 -14.99 -9.11
C SER A 264 14.62 -13.70 -8.58
N ALA A 265 14.29 -12.55 -9.18
CA ALA A 265 14.76 -11.24 -8.73
C ALA A 265 14.24 -10.88 -7.34
N TYR A 266 12.98 -11.21 -7.02
CA TYR A 266 12.42 -11.05 -5.68
C TYR A 266 13.19 -11.89 -4.64
N GLU A 267 13.50 -13.13 -4.96
CA GLU A 267 14.17 -14.10 -4.06
C GLU A 267 15.66 -13.78 -3.86
N SER A 268 16.33 -13.18 -4.85
CA SER A 268 17.73 -12.79 -4.72
C SER A 268 17.99 -11.73 -3.67
N ASN A 269 16.97 -10.91 -3.35
CA ASN A 269 17.05 -9.76 -2.44
C ASN A 269 18.15 -8.74 -2.82
N ASP A 270 18.54 -8.72 -4.09
CA ASP A 270 19.47 -7.76 -4.67
C ASP A 270 18.68 -6.67 -5.40
N THR A 271 18.76 -5.44 -4.90
CA THR A 271 17.96 -4.31 -5.41
C THR A 271 18.38 -3.89 -6.82
N GLU A 272 19.68 -3.89 -7.13
CA GLU A 272 20.17 -3.52 -8.46
C GLU A 272 19.76 -4.55 -9.51
N HIS A 273 19.92 -5.81 -9.17
CA HIS A 273 19.46 -6.91 -10.02
C HIS A 273 17.94 -6.86 -10.23
N LEU A 274 17.18 -6.62 -9.16
CA LEU A 274 15.72 -6.49 -9.21
C LEU A 274 15.30 -5.35 -10.15
N ASP A 275 15.88 -4.17 -10.00
CA ASP A 275 15.57 -3.02 -10.87
C ASP A 275 15.89 -3.33 -12.34
N ALA A 276 17.04 -3.94 -12.63
CA ALA A 276 17.41 -4.31 -14.00
C ALA A 276 16.43 -5.30 -14.62
N VAL A 277 15.98 -6.32 -13.86
CA VAL A 277 14.99 -7.29 -14.30
C VAL A 277 13.64 -6.64 -14.53
N VAL A 278 13.17 -5.80 -13.60
CA VAL A 278 11.90 -5.10 -13.75
C VAL A 278 11.90 -4.19 -14.97
N ASP A 279 12.96 -3.43 -15.19
CA ASP A 279 13.08 -2.55 -16.36
C ASP A 279 13.04 -3.34 -17.67
N ALA A 280 13.67 -4.51 -17.74
CA ALA A 280 13.60 -5.39 -18.90
C ALA A 280 12.18 -5.91 -19.14
N VAL A 281 11.52 -6.44 -18.09
CA VAL A 281 10.15 -6.97 -18.19
C VAL A 281 9.15 -5.89 -18.58
N VAL A 282 9.26 -4.69 -17.99
CA VAL A 282 8.39 -3.54 -18.31
C VAL A 282 8.56 -3.15 -19.78
N ARG A 283 9.79 -3.09 -20.28
CA ARG A 283 10.09 -2.78 -21.69
C ARG A 283 9.52 -3.83 -22.64
N ASP A 284 9.75 -5.11 -22.34
CA ASP A 284 9.28 -6.23 -23.16
C ASP A 284 7.74 -6.30 -23.18
N SER A 285 7.09 -6.04 -22.05
CA SER A 285 5.63 -6.01 -21.95
C SER A 285 5.01 -4.85 -22.73
N THR A 286 5.71 -3.71 -22.85
CA THR A 286 5.25 -2.58 -23.66
C THR A 286 5.13 -2.96 -25.14
N SER A 287 6.08 -3.74 -25.66
CA SER A 287 6.06 -4.17 -27.06
C SER A 287 4.97 -5.20 -27.39
N ARG A 288 4.46 -5.90 -26.38
CA ARG A 288 3.41 -6.93 -26.51
C ARG A 288 2.00 -6.40 -26.32
N GLN A 289 1.83 -5.17 -25.83
CA GLN A 289 0.49 -4.60 -25.68
C GLN A 289 -0.06 -4.15 -27.04
N PRO A 290 -1.28 -4.58 -27.42
CA PRO A 290 -1.92 -4.02 -28.60
C PRO A 290 -2.07 -2.50 -28.38
N ALA A 291 -1.69 -1.73 -29.41
CA ALA A 291 -1.86 -0.27 -29.40
C ALA A 291 -3.29 0.05 -28.97
N ARG A 292 -3.46 0.67 -27.79
CA ARG A 292 -4.76 1.22 -27.42
C ARG A 292 -5.07 2.31 -28.43
N HIS A 293 -6.01 2.04 -29.32
CA HIS A 293 -6.56 3.09 -30.19
C HIS A 293 -7.02 4.22 -29.25
N CYS A 294 -6.35 5.35 -29.31
CA CYS A 294 -6.92 6.61 -28.86
C CYS A 294 -8.22 6.77 -29.67
N GLN A 295 -9.37 6.47 -29.09
CA GLN A 295 -10.58 7.13 -29.47
C GLN A 295 -10.35 8.61 -29.17
N ALA A 296 -9.95 9.34 -30.20
CA ALA A 296 -10.07 10.78 -30.20
C ALA A 296 -11.57 11.04 -29.99
N ASP A 297 -11.91 11.63 -28.83
CA ASP A 297 -13.21 12.22 -28.66
C ASP A 297 -13.34 13.34 -29.72
N LEU A 298 -13.92 12.95 -30.84
CA LEU A 298 -14.50 13.85 -31.82
C LEU A 298 -15.81 14.36 -31.22
N PHE A 299 -15.69 15.36 -30.35
CA PHE A 299 -16.78 16.32 -30.12
C PHE A 299 -16.17 17.71 -30.10
N GLY A 300 -16.56 18.42 -31.17
CA GLY A 300 -16.42 19.86 -31.32
C GLY A 300 -17.27 20.61 -30.30
#